data_5be9b60ec929ed66f134c934cbe6d2ed
#
_entry.id   5be9b60ec929ed66f134c934cbe6d2ed
#
_cell.length_a   1.000
_cell.length_b   1.000
_cell.length_c   1.000
_cell.angle_alpha   90.00
_cell.angle_beta   90.00
_cell.angle_gamma   90.00
#
_symmetry.space_group_name_H-M   'P 1'
#
loop_
_entity.id
_entity.type
_entity.pdbx_description
1 polymer ?
#
loop_
_entity_poly.entity_id
_entity_poly.type
_entity_poly.pdbx_seq_one_letter_code
_entity_poly.pdbx_strand_id
1 'polypeptide(L)'
;MSLLLALENAHVRVGGAEVLKGASVSVRVGEVVALCGPNGAGKSTAVRAALGLTPLTQGSARLGGDEVRRLSERQRGERAAYLPQDRSIAWNLPAVELAALGAPFLAGAAALDRARVALHEVGVGHLADRGVAEMSGGERARVLLARALTVSAPLLVADEPIAGLDPDAQLLVLERLRARADAGHGVLVSLHDLTLAARFADRVVVLDQGWTAAEGAPTEALSPRLLKAVFNLDAVWLEALDGPLLAARRLPSN
;
A
#
# COMPACT_ATOMS: atom_id res chain seq x y z
N MET A 1 8.26 -19.39 2.17
CA MET A 1 8.48 -18.00 1.71
C MET A 1 8.90 -17.15 2.90
N SER A 2 9.94 -16.31 2.76
CA SER A 2 10.47 -15.48 3.85
C SER A 2 9.52 -14.34 4.21
N LEU A 3 9.40 -14.04 5.50
CA LEU A 3 8.56 -12.96 6.03
C LEU A 3 9.31 -11.63 5.91
N LEU A 4 8.72 -10.64 5.24
CA LEU A 4 9.30 -9.32 5.04
C LEU A 4 8.77 -8.29 6.05
N LEU A 5 7.50 -8.41 6.43
CA LEU A 5 6.84 -7.56 7.40
C LEU A 5 5.97 -8.41 8.31
N ALA A 6 6.00 -8.13 9.60
CA ALA A 6 5.04 -8.59 10.59
C ALA A 6 4.67 -7.46 11.54
N LEU A 7 3.39 -7.16 11.62
CA LEU A 7 2.76 -6.38 12.67
C LEU A 7 1.88 -7.34 13.47
N GLU A 8 2.11 -7.47 14.77
CA GLU A 8 1.46 -8.49 15.60
C GLU A 8 0.84 -7.86 16.84
N ASN A 9 -0.47 -8.08 17.00
CA ASN A 9 -1.25 -7.60 18.14
C ASN A 9 -0.98 -6.12 18.46
N ALA A 10 -1.00 -5.28 17.41
CA ALA A 10 -0.59 -3.89 17.49
C ALA A 10 -1.64 -3.02 18.16
N HIS A 11 -1.24 -2.31 19.22
CA HIS A 11 -2.02 -1.26 19.83
C HIS A 11 -1.36 0.09 19.59
N VAL A 12 -2.14 1.08 19.19
CA VAL A 12 -1.66 2.44 18.90
C VAL A 12 -2.66 3.46 19.43
N ARG A 13 -2.16 4.50 20.08
CA ARG A 13 -2.94 5.68 20.48
C ARG A 13 -2.52 6.92 19.70
N VAL A 14 -3.51 7.65 19.19
CA VAL A 14 -3.31 8.92 18.48
C VAL A 14 -4.24 9.98 19.09
N GLY A 15 -3.70 11.10 19.54
CA GLY A 15 -4.51 12.16 20.16
C GLY A 15 -5.31 11.70 21.39
N GLY A 16 -4.78 10.72 22.13
CA GLY A 16 -5.47 10.14 23.30
C GLY A 16 -6.47 9.00 22.98
N ALA A 17 -6.92 8.87 21.72
CA ALA A 17 -7.81 7.79 21.30
C ALA A 17 -7.03 6.55 20.92
N GLU A 18 -7.53 5.36 21.27
CA GLU A 18 -6.97 4.08 20.84
C GLU A 18 -7.47 3.77 19.41
N VAL A 19 -6.57 3.82 18.44
CA VAL A 19 -6.86 3.62 17.01
C VAL A 19 -6.65 2.18 16.59
N LEU A 20 -5.58 1.53 17.07
CA LEU A 20 -5.37 0.09 16.91
C LEU A 20 -5.54 -0.59 18.27
N LYS A 21 -6.22 -1.73 18.25
CA LYS A 21 -6.66 -2.45 19.47
C LYS A 21 -6.28 -3.94 19.45
N GLY A 22 -5.22 -4.29 18.67
CA GLY A 22 -4.77 -5.66 18.47
C GLY A 22 -4.71 -6.03 16.99
N ALA A 23 -4.50 -5.04 16.10
CA ALA A 23 -4.36 -5.29 14.67
C ALA A 23 -3.11 -6.10 14.36
N SER A 24 -3.24 -7.01 13.39
CA SER A 24 -2.14 -7.83 12.88
C SER A 24 -2.17 -7.84 11.35
N VAL A 25 -0.98 -7.75 10.73
CA VAL A 25 -0.79 -7.91 9.28
C VAL A 25 0.62 -8.40 9.02
N SER A 26 0.77 -9.28 8.05
CA SER A 26 2.07 -9.79 7.63
C SER A 26 2.19 -9.76 6.11
N VAL A 27 3.43 -9.71 5.59
CA VAL A 27 3.73 -9.79 4.15
C VAL A 27 4.93 -10.68 3.92
N ARG A 28 4.84 -11.56 2.93
CA ARG A 28 5.90 -12.49 2.51
C ARG A 28 6.50 -12.07 1.17
N VAL A 29 7.63 -12.66 0.86
CA VAL A 29 8.26 -12.56 -0.48
C VAL A 29 7.30 -13.09 -1.55
N GLY A 30 7.13 -12.34 -2.65
CA GLY A 30 6.27 -12.72 -3.77
C GLY A 30 4.78 -12.54 -3.54
N GLU A 31 4.38 -11.87 -2.44
CA GLU A 31 2.98 -11.74 -2.03
C GLU A 31 2.50 -10.29 -2.17
N VAL A 32 1.29 -10.12 -2.69
CA VAL A 32 0.50 -8.88 -2.58
C VAL A 32 -0.55 -9.07 -1.49
N VAL A 33 -0.46 -8.28 -0.43
CA VAL A 33 -1.46 -8.23 0.64
C VAL A 33 -2.26 -6.95 0.54
N ALA A 34 -3.57 -7.07 0.35
CA ALA A 34 -4.47 -5.92 0.40
C ALA A 34 -5.00 -5.69 1.83
N LEU A 35 -4.79 -4.49 2.35
CA LEU A 35 -5.33 -4.03 3.62
C LEU A 35 -6.64 -3.26 3.38
N CYS A 36 -7.76 -3.88 3.69
CA CYS A 36 -9.10 -3.34 3.49
C CYS A 36 -9.74 -2.95 4.83
N GLY A 37 -10.85 -2.20 4.75
CA GLY A 37 -11.63 -1.80 5.93
C GLY A 37 -12.32 -0.45 5.73
N PRO A 38 -13.35 -0.14 6.51
CA PRO A 38 -14.03 1.14 6.46
C PRO A 38 -13.10 2.34 6.73
N ASN A 39 -13.60 3.55 6.43
CA ASN A 39 -12.90 4.76 6.84
C ASN A 39 -12.80 4.81 8.36
N GLY A 40 -11.63 5.16 8.88
CA GLY A 40 -11.37 5.17 10.32
C GLY A 40 -11.06 3.80 10.95
N ALA A 41 -11.04 2.70 10.18
CA ALA A 41 -10.69 1.37 10.71
C ALA A 41 -9.24 1.23 11.20
N GLY A 42 -8.36 2.20 10.89
CA GLY A 42 -6.97 2.21 11.35
C GLY A 42 -5.95 1.77 10.29
N LYS A 43 -6.32 1.63 9.00
CA LYS A 43 -5.42 1.14 7.92
C LYS A 43 -4.11 1.93 7.84
N SER A 44 -4.16 3.24 7.65
CA SER A 44 -2.94 4.08 7.57
C SER A 44 -2.14 4.07 8.87
N THR A 45 -2.80 3.93 10.03
CA THR A 45 -2.13 3.79 11.32
C THR A 45 -1.41 2.45 11.42
N ALA A 46 -2.03 1.35 10.96
CA ALA A 46 -1.39 0.03 10.91
C ALA A 46 -0.17 0.02 9.98
N VAL A 47 -0.30 0.61 8.79
CA VAL A 47 0.82 0.81 7.84
C VAL A 47 1.97 1.58 8.49
N ARG A 48 1.68 2.74 9.11
CA ARG A 48 2.70 3.57 9.74
C ARG A 48 3.34 2.87 10.96
N ALA A 49 2.57 2.16 11.75
CA ALA A 49 3.06 1.39 12.89
C ALA A 49 3.98 0.23 12.44
N ALA A 50 3.59 -0.49 11.38
CA ALA A 50 4.38 -1.56 10.80
C ALA A 50 5.74 -1.09 10.28
N LEU A 51 5.83 0.17 9.81
CA LEU A 51 7.07 0.81 9.35
C LEU A 51 7.83 1.55 10.46
N GLY A 52 7.31 1.57 11.69
CA GLY A 52 7.90 2.30 12.82
C GLY A 52 7.80 3.82 12.71
N LEU A 53 6.86 4.33 11.91
CA LEU A 53 6.54 5.76 11.77
C LEU A 53 5.56 6.25 12.86
N THR A 54 4.87 5.30 13.49
CA THR A 54 4.01 5.55 14.64
C THR A 54 4.36 4.54 15.74
N PRO A 55 4.61 4.97 16.98
CA PRO A 55 5.00 4.08 18.05
C PRO A 55 3.83 3.16 18.48
N LEU A 56 4.16 1.90 18.74
CA LEU A 56 3.24 0.94 19.35
C LEU A 56 3.17 1.18 20.86
N THR A 57 1.96 1.08 21.44
CA THR A 57 1.77 1.01 22.89
C THR A 57 1.87 -0.43 23.41
N GLN A 58 1.47 -1.41 22.57
CA GLN A 58 1.60 -2.85 22.81
C GLN A 58 1.75 -3.57 21.46
N GLY A 59 2.22 -4.82 21.50
CA GLY A 59 2.47 -5.64 20.31
C GLY A 59 3.87 -5.48 19.76
N SER A 60 4.10 -5.98 18.56
CA SER A 60 5.39 -5.92 17.88
C SER A 60 5.27 -5.57 16.41
N ALA A 61 6.32 -4.92 15.86
CA ALA A 61 6.50 -4.70 14.43
C ALA A 61 7.91 -5.13 14.02
N ARG A 62 8.02 -5.91 12.94
CA ARG A 62 9.29 -6.43 12.41
C ARG A 62 9.40 -6.19 10.92
N LEU A 63 10.60 -5.84 10.46
CA LEU A 63 10.97 -5.73 9.06
C LEU A 63 12.17 -6.63 8.78
N GLY A 64 12.00 -7.61 7.87
CA GLY A 64 13.04 -8.59 7.56
C GLY A 64 13.49 -9.41 8.77
N GLY A 65 12.58 -9.65 9.73
CA GLY A 65 12.84 -10.38 10.97
C GLY A 65 13.29 -9.52 12.15
N ASP A 66 13.79 -8.30 11.93
CA ASP A 66 14.27 -7.40 12.98
C ASP A 66 13.16 -6.51 13.54
N GLU A 67 13.16 -6.25 14.84
CA GLU A 67 12.24 -5.30 15.46
C GLU A 67 12.44 -3.88 14.92
N VAL A 68 11.37 -3.29 14.38
CA VAL A 68 11.40 -1.96 13.73
C VAL A 68 11.95 -0.86 14.64
N ARG A 69 11.65 -0.91 15.93
CA ARG A 69 12.13 0.07 16.93
C ARG A 69 13.65 0.05 17.13
N ARG A 70 14.33 -1.04 16.73
CA ARG A 70 15.79 -1.19 16.83
C ARG A 70 16.50 -0.78 15.53
N LEU A 71 15.75 -0.62 14.44
CA LEU A 71 16.30 -0.26 13.14
C LEU A 71 16.47 1.26 13.03
N SER A 72 17.63 1.70 12.53
CA SER A 72 17.83 3.07 12.09
C SER A 72 16.93 3.40 10.90
N GLU A 73 16.71 4.70 10.60
CA GLU A 73 15.95 5.14 9.42
C GLU A 73 16.53 4.57 8.13
N ARG A 74 17.86 4.56 8.00
CA ARG A 74 18.56 3.96 6.87
C ARG A 74 18.23 2.47 6.73
N GLN A 75 18.32 1.70 7.81
CA GLN A 75 18.05 0.27 7.80
C GLN A 75 16.57 -0.03 7.48
N ARG A 76 15.64 0.82 7.92
CA ARG A 76 14.22 0.72 7.53
C ARG A 76 14.04 1.00 6.04
N GLY A 77 14.68 2.06 5.51
CA GLY A 77 14.63 2.41 4.08
C GLY A 77 15.26 1.35 3.16
N GLU A 78 16.27 0.61 3.63
CA GLU A 78 16.85 -0.53 2.91
C GLU A 78 15.90 -1.75 2.86
N ARG A 79 14.93 -1.85 3.78
CA ARG A 79 13.98 -2.98 3.88
C ARG A 79 12.60 -2.70 3.30
N ALA A 80 12.15 -1.45 3.34
CA ALA A 80 10.82 -1.07 2.90
C ALA A 80 10.80 0.28 2.17
N ALA A 81 10.19 0.28 0.99
CA ALA A 81 9.75 1.49 0.29
C ALA A 81 8.34 1.86 0.79
N TYR A 82 8.06 3.14 0.94
CA TYR A 82 6.75 3.62 1.38
C TYR A 82 6.19 4.70 0.45
N LEU A 83 4.99 4.45 -0.06
CA LEU A 83 4.15 5.41 -0.77
C LEU A 83 3.02 5.86 0.15
N PRO A 84 3.07 7.05 0.76
CA PRO A 84 2.04 7.56 1.65
C PRO A 84 0.79 7.99 0.89
N GLN A 85 -0.34 8.03 1.60
CA GLN A 85 -1.63 8.56 1.10
C GLN A 85 -1.53 10.05 0.77
N ASP A 86 -0.81 10.83 1.60
CA ASP A 86 -0.55 12.25 1.33
C ASP A 86 0.40 12.40 0.14
N ARG A 87 -0.08 13.08 -0.89
CA ARG A 87 0.61 13.35 -2.15
C ARG A 87 1.09 14.78 -2.25
N SER A 88 1.12 15.52 -1.15
CA SER A 88 1.63 16.88 -1.12
C SER A 88 3.12 16.92 -1.45
N ILE A 89 3.50 17.78 -2.37
CA ILE A 89 4.90 18.00 -2.79
C ILE A 89 5.19 19.47 -2.54
N ALA A 90 6.15 19.74 -1.65
CA ALA A 90 6.46 21.08 -1.21
C ALA A 90 7.23 21.93 -2.25
N TRP A 91 7.90 21.28 -3.21
CA TRP A 91 8.77 21.94 -4.18
C TRP A 91 8.41 21.56 -5.62
N ASN A 92 8.59 22.50 -6.55
CA ASN A 92 8.43 22.23 -7.99
C ASN A 92 9.72 21.63 -8.56
N LEU A 93 10.02 20.38 -8.19
CA LEU A 93 11.15 19.63 -8.78
C LEU A 93 10.75 19.01 -10.13
N PRO A 94 11.70 18.82 -11.07
CA PRO A 94 11.52 17.92 -12.19
C PRO A 94 11.12 16.52 -11.73
N ALA A 95 10.23 15.84 -12.48
CA ALA A 95 9.75 14.51 -12.10
C ALA A 95 10.88 13.50 -11.89
N VAL A 96 11.93 13.55 -12.71
CA VAL A 96 13.08 12.65 -12.59
C VAL A 96 13.86 12.88 -11.30
N GLU A 97 14.01 14.13 -10.87
CA GLU A 97 14.67 14.45 -9.61
C GLU A 97 13.84 14.00 -8.40
N LEU A 98 12.52 14.23 -8.45
CA LEU A 98 11.62 13.74 -7.40
C LEU A 98 11.64 12.21 -7.33
N ALA A 99 11.61 11.51 -8.46
CA ALA A 99 11.68 10.05 -8.49
C ALA A 99 13.06 9.54 -8.00
N ALA A 100 14.15 10.25 -8.30
CA ALA A 100 15.50 9.90 -7.85
C ALA A 100 15.68 9.96 -6.33
N LEU A 101 14.85 10.73 -5.59
CA LEU A 101 14.82 10.70 -4.14
C LEU A 101 14.47 9.31 -3.57
N GLY A 102 13.88 8.43 -4.39
CA GLY A 102 13.67 7.02 -4.05
C GLY A 102 14.94 6.17 -4.07
N ALA A 103 16.07 6.70 -4.51
CA ALA A 103 17.35 5.99 -4.54
C ALA A 103 18.41 6.68 -3.64
N PRO A 104 18.16 6.86 -2.32
CA PRO A 104 19.02 7.68 -1.45
C PRO A 104 20.43 7.10 -1.26
N PHE A 105 20.66 5.85 -1.68
CA PHE A 105 21.95 5.16 -1.57
C PHE A 105 22.72 5.12 -2.91
N LEU A 106 22.11 5.63 -3.99
CA LEU A 106 22.78 5.86 -5.27
C LEU A 106 23.15 7.33 -5.40
N ALA A 107 24.25 7.61 -6.09
CA ALA A 107 24.72 8.97 -6.30
C ALA A 107 24.63 9.39 -7.78
N GLY A 108 24.33 10.68 -8.00
CA GLY A 108 24.44 11.34 -9.30
C GLY A 108 23.63 10.65 -10.41
N ALA A 109 24.31 10.37 -11.53
CA ALA A 109 23.67 9.83 -12.74
C ALA A 109 22.93 8.50 -12.52
N ALA A 110 23.46 7.62 -11.69
CA ALA A 110 22.87 6.30 -11.44
C ALA A 110 21.47 6.40 -10.79
N ALA A 111 21.25 7.38 -9.90
CA ALA A 111 19.93 7.63 -9.31
C ALA A 111 18.93 8.17 -10.35
N LEU A 112 19.39 9.10 -11.21
CA LEU A 112 18.57 9.67 -12.29
C LEU A 112 18.22 8.63 -13.36
N ASP A 113 19.16 7.79 -13.77
CA ASP A 113 18.90 6.73 -14.75
C ASP A 113 17.85 5.75 -14.23
N ARG A 114 17.97 5.34 -12.96
CA ARG A 114 16.99 4.47 -12.33
C ARG A 114 15.61 5.14 -12.21
N ALA A 115 15.58 6.44 -11.87
CA ALA A 115 14.35 7.22 -11.83
C ALA A 115 13.68 7.33 -13.20
N ARG A 116 14.45 7.51 -14.28
CA ARG A 116 13.91 7.53 -15.65
C ARG A 116 13.26 6.19 -16.02
N VAL A 117 13.87 5.06 -15.66
CA VAL A 117 13.28 3.74 -15.86
C VAL A 117 11.94 3.63 -15.12
N ALA A 118 11.91 3.98 -13.82
CA ALA A 118 10.70 3.92 -13.01
C ALA A 118 9.59 4.85 -13.54
N LEU A 119 9.92 6.06 -14.02
CA LEU A 119 8.96 6.96 -14.67
C LEU A 119 8.37 6.36 -15.95
N HIS A 120 9.20 5.65 -16.71
CA HIS A 120 8.74 4.98 -17.94
C HIS A 120 7.79 3.82 -17.61
N GLU A 121 8.10 3.03 -16.58
CA GLU A 121 7.26 1.92 -16.10
C GLU A 121 5.84 2.36 -15.71
N VAL A 122 5.69 3.58 -15.17
CA VAL A 122 4.39 4.14 -14.79
C VAL A 122 3.78 5.06 -15.84
N GLY A 123 4.30 5.06 -17.07
CA GLY A 123 3.73 5.76 -18.23
C GLY A 123 3.89 7.28 -18.21
N VAL A 124 4.83 7.85 -17.42
CA VAL A 124 5.11 9.30 -17.36
C VAL A 124 6.56 9.65 -17.71
N GLY A 125 7.27 8.76 -18.42
CA GLY A 125 8.66 8.99 -18.83
C GLY A 125 8.85 10.24 -19.70
N HIS A 126 7.86 10.60 -20.52
CA HIS A 126 7.85 11.81 -21.34
C HIS A 126 7.76 13.11 -20.53
N LEU A 127 7.44 13.04 -19.25
CA LEU A 127 7.34 14.16 -18.31
C LEU A 127 8.57 14.28 -17.39
N ALA A 128 9.64 13.51 -17.65
CA ALA A 128 10.79 13.39 -16.74
C ALA A 128 11.37 14.75 -16.30
N ASP A 129 11.49 15.68 -17.24
CA ASP A 129 12.12 16.99 -17.01
C ASP A 129 11.08 18.09 -16.68
N ARG A 130 9.79 17.76 -16.60
CA ARG A 130 8.71 18.69 -16.24
C ARG A 130 8.58 18.85 -14.73
N GLY A 131 8.30 20.07 -14.27
CA GLY A 131 8.03 20.38 -12.88
C GLY A 131 6.74 19.73 -12.37
N VAL A 132 6.80 19.07 -11.22
CA VAL A 132 5.65 18.32 -10.67
C VAL A 132 4.47 19.20 -10.28
N ALA A 133 4.67 20.49 -10.00
CA ALA A 133 3.59 21.44 -9.76
C ALA A 133 2.74 21.72 -11.01
N GLU A 134 3.30 21.51 -12.21
CA GLU A 134 2.65 21.72 -13.51
C GLU A 134 1.87 20.50 -14.01
N MET A 135 1.87 19.41 -13.22
CA MET A 135 1.26 18.14 -13.56
C MET A 135 -0.18 18.02 -13.03
N SER A 136 -0.99 17.24 -13.70
CA SER A 136 -2.28 16.79 -13.19
C SER A 136 -2.11 15.94 -11.93
N GLY A 137 -3.20 15.77 -11.15
CA GLY A 137 -3.19 14.91 -9.96
C GLY A 137 -2.78 13.47 -10.26
N GLY A 138 -3.24 12.92 -11.40
CA GLY A 138 -2.89 11.57 -11.85
C GLY A 138 -1.43 11.44 -12.27
N GLU A 139 -0.87 12.41 -13.00
CA GLU A 139 0.55 12.43 -13.36
C GLU A 139 1.42 12.51 -12.11
N ARG A 140 1.10 13.39 -11.16
CA ARG A 140 1.82 13.48 -9.87
C ARG A 140 1.78 12.18 -9.09
N ALA A 141 0.63 11.51 -9.03
CA ALA A 141 0.50 10.23 -8.34
C ALA A 141 1.42 9.17 -8.97
N ARG A 142 1.49 9.12 -10.30
CA ARG A 142 2.40 8.19 -11.02
C ARG A 142 3.88 8.53 -10.80
N VAL A 143 4.25 9.81 -10.72
CA VAL A 143 5.63 10.22 -10.36
C VAL A 143 5.97 9.79 -8.92
N LEU A 144 5.05 9.93 -7.96
CA LEU A 144 5.27 9.45 -6.59
C LEU A 144 5.36 7.92 -6.51
N LEU A 145 4.59 7.20 -7.33
CA LEU A 145 4.75 5.75 -7.47
C LEU A 145 6.12 5.41 -8.05
N ALA A 146 6.56 6.10 -9.11
CA ALA A 146 7.90 5.92 -9.67
C ALA A 146 8.99 6.13 -8.60
N ARG A 147 8.85 7.15 -7.74
CA ARG A 147 9.76 7.35 -6.61
C ARG A 147 9.81 6.12 -5.69
N ALA A 148 8.66 5.54 -5.37
CA ALA A 148 8.60 4.34 -4.52
C ALA A 148 9.19 3.11 -5.23
N LEU A 149 8.99 2.97 -6.54
CA LEU A 149 9.56 1.88 -7.36
C LEU A 149 11.08 2.03 -7.56
N THR A 150 11.61 3.25 -7.50
CA THR A 150 13.05 3.53 -7.59
C THR A 150 13.80 2.96 -6.38
N VAL A 151 13.14 2.77 -5.24
CA VAL A 151 13.72 2.11 -4.05
C VAL A 151 13.97 0.64 -4.33
N SER A 152 15.18 0.15 -4.03
CA SER A 152 15.54 -1.28 -4.16
C SER A 152 15.13 -2.14 -2.97
N ALA A 153 14.17 -1.69 -2.16
CA ALA A 153 13.75 -2.43 -0.98
C ALA A 153 12.96 -3.70 -1.35
N PRO A 154 13.12 -4.79 -0.58
CA PRO A 154 12.38 -6.03 -0.81
C PRO A 154 10.88 -5.93 -0.52
N LEU A 155 10.45 -4.92 0.24
CA LEU A 155 9.05 -4.64 0.55
C LEU A 155 8.62 -3.29 -0.01
N LEU A 156 7.45 -3.24 -0.65
CA LEU A 156 6.77 -2.00 -1.04
C LEU A 156 5.47 -1.89 -0.24
N VAL A 157 5.30 -0.77 0.45
CA VAL A 157 4.08 -0.44 1.18
C VAL A 157 3.43 0.77 0.53
N ALA A 158 2.18 0.64 0.07
CA ALA A 158 1.43 1.69 -0.61
C ALA A 158 0.10 1.97 0.10
N ASP A 159 -0.04 3.18 0.62
CA ASP A 159 -1.25 3.60 1.34
C ASP A 159 -2.17 4.38 0.40
N GLU A 160 -3.29 3.76 0.00
CA GLU A 160 -4.28 4.26 -0.96
C GLU A 160 -3.69 4.77 -2.30
N PRO A 161 -2.86 3.96 -2.99
CA PRO A 161 -2.10 4.42 -4.15
C PRO A 161 -2.97 4.82 -5.35
N ILE A 162 -4.19 4.30 -5.44
CA ILE A 162 -5.13 4.50 -6.56
C ILE A 162 -6.20 5.55 -6.29
N ALA A 163 -6.24 6.16 -5.10
CA ALA A 163 -7.26 7.14 -4.74
C ALA A 163 -7.21 8.35 -5.68
N GLY A 164 -8.37 8.73 -6.25
CA GLY A 164 -8.51 9.88 -7.15
C GLY A 164 -7.86 9.71 -8.54
N LEU A 165 -7.48 8.50 -8.92
CA LEU A 165 -7.04 8.17 -10.27
C LEU A 165 -8.22 7.74 -11.14
N ASP A 166 -8.11 7.97 -12.46
CA ASP A 166 -9.03 7.38 -13.43
C ASP A 166 -8.85 5.85 -13.52
N PRO A 167 -9.81 5.10 -14.06
CA PRO A 167 -9.79 3.64 -14.08
C PRO A 167 -8.54 3.03 -14.74
N ASP A 168 -8.07 3.61 -15.83
CA ASP A 168 -6.87 3.13 -16.53
C ASP A 168 -5.62 3.28 -15.66
N ALA A 169 -5.44 4.46 -15.06
CA ALA A 169 -4.33 4.71 -14.16
C ALA A 169 -4.39 3.84 -12.88
N GLN A 170 -5.59 3.53 -12.36
CA GLN A 170 -5.76 2.61 -11.24
C GLN A 170 -5.24 1.20 -11.58
N LEU A 171 -5.64 0.68 -12.75
CA LEU A 171 -5.20 -0.63 -13.20
C LEU A 171 -3.68 -0.65 -13.43
N LEU A 172 -3.13 0.36 -14.11
CA LEU A 172 -1.68 0.47 -14.31
C LEU A 172 -0.92 0.42 -12.98
N VAL A 173 -1.35 1.17 -11.97
CA VAL A 173 -0.73 1.16 -10.64
C VAL A 173 -0.74 -0.25 -10.03
N LEU A 174 -1.90 -0.91 -10.03
CA LEU A 174 -2.05 -2.24 -9.43
C LEU A 174 -1.26 -3.31 -10.20
N GLU A 175 -1.20 -3.23 -11.52
CA GLU A 175 -0.36 -4.09 -12.36
C GLU A 175 1.14 -3.91 -12.03
N ARG A 176 1.62 -2.68 -11.79
CA ARG A 176 3.00 -2.43 -11.36
C ARG A 176 3.29 -3.00 -9.98
N LEU A 177 2.34 -2.89 -9.04
CA LEU A 177 2.44 -3.52 -7.72
C LEU A 177 2.49 -5.04 -7.83
N ARG A 178 1.64 -5.65 -8.68
CA ARG A 178 1.64 -7.10 -8.94
C ARG A 178 2.96 -7.55 -9.54
N ALA A 179 3.41 -6.90 -10.62
CA ALA A 179 4.69 -7.20 -11.27
C ALA A 179 5.87 -7.10 -10.30
N ARG A 180 5.82 -6.18 -9.31
CA ARG A 180 6.82 -6.08 -8.27
C ARG A 180 6.84 -7.32 -7.38
N ALA A 181 5.67 -7.84 -7.00
CA ALA A 181 5.58 -9.06 -6.22
C ALA A 181 6.04 -10.30 -7.03
N ASP A 182 5.65 -10.39 -8.31
CA ASP A 182 6.07 -11.46 -9.23
C ASP A 182 7.61 -11.48 -9.42
N ALA A 183 8.26 -10.31 -9.32
CA ALA A 183 9.72 -10.18 -9.32
C ALA A 183 10.38 -10.57 -7.98
N GLY A 184 9.62 -11.10 -7.02
CA GLY A 184 10.15 -11.60 -5.74
C GLY A 184 10.18 -10.57 -4.61
N HIS A 185 9.48 -9.43 -4.75
CA HIS A 185 9.28 -8.48 -3.65
C HIS A 185 7.98 -8.80 -2.91
N GLY A 186 7.79 -8.22 -1.70
CA GLY A 186 6.50 -8.21 -1.03
C GLY A 186 5.80 -6.88 -1.25
N VAL A 187 4.47 -6.89 -1.29
CA VAL A 187 3.65 -5.68 -1.42
C VAL A 187 2.55 -5.66 -0.37
N LEU A 188 2.47 -4.56 0.40
CA LEU A 188 1.31 -4.24 1.22
C LEU A 188 0.62 -3.03 0.60
N VAL A 189 -0.64 -3.16 0.24
CA VAL A 189 -1.42 -2.07 -0.35
C VAL A 189 -2.72 -1.86 0.39
N SER A 190 -3.02 -0.63 0.83
CA SER A 190 -4.35 -0.32 1.35
C SER A 190 -5.28 0.06 0.19
N LEU A 191 -6.47 -0.55 0.18
CA LEU A 191 -7.47 -0.37 -0.87
C LEU A 191 -8.87 -0.19 -0.28
N HIS A 192 -9.66 0.69 -0.93
CA HIS A 192 -11.09 0.84 -0.64
C HIS A 192 -11.96 0.02 -1.59
N ASP A 193 -11.50 -0.19 -2.83
CA ASP A 193 -12.19 -1.01 -3.81
C ASP A 193 -11.93 -2.49 -3.53
N LEU A 194 -12.97 -3.18 -3.06
CA LEU A 194 -12.89 -4.60 -2.67
C LEU A 194 -12.77 -5.52 -3.88
N THR A 195 -13.30 -5.10 -5.04
CA THR A 195 -13.16 -5.87 -6.30
C THR A 195 -11.72 -5.83 -6.79
N LEU A 196 -11.11 -4.64 -6.80
CA LEU A 196 -9.69 -4.51 -7.15
C LEU A 196 -8.79 -5.21 -6.13
N ALA A 197 -9.11 -5.15 -4.83
CA ALA A 197 -8.40 -5.91 -3.82
C ALA A 197 -8.46 -7.43 -4.10
N ALA A 198 -9.64 -7.94 -4.44
CA ALA A 198 -9.80 -9.36 -4.74
C ALA A 198 -9.12 -9.80 -6.04
N ARG A 199 -9.02 -8.90 -7.03
CA ARG A 199 -8.40 -9.20 -8.33
C ARG A 199 -6.86 -9.22 -8.25
N PHE A 200 -6.25 -8.32 -7.47
CA PHE A 200 -4.81 -8.09 -7.51
C PHE A 200 -4.04 -8.66 -6.32
N ALA A 201 -4.71 -8.95 -5.20
CA ALA A 201 -4.06 -9.46 -4.00
C ALA A 201 -4.11 -10.99 -3.91
N ASP A 202 -3.04 -11.57 -3.37
CA ASP A 202 -3.00 -12.99 -3.00
C ASP A 202 -3.73 -13.22 -1.67
N ARG A 203 -3.71 -12.22 -0.77
CA ARG A 203 -4.35 -12.24 0.54
C ARG A 203 -4.92 -10.88 0.88
N VAL A 204 -6.08 -10.91 1.54
CA VAL A 204 -6.75 -9.71 2.06
C VAL A 204 -6.75 -9.76 3.58
N VAL A 205 -6.41 -8.64 4.20
CA VAL A 205 -6.57 -8.39 5.64
C VAL A 205 -7.62 -7.29 5.78
N VAL A 206 -8.68 -7.57 6.53
CA VAL A 206 -9.74 -6.60 6.80
C VAL A 206 -9.59 -6.05 8.21
N LEU A 207 -9.41 -4.74 8.33
CA LEU A 207 -9.47 -4.04 9.61
C LEU A 207 -10.86 -3.47 9.84
N ASP A 208 -11.33 -3.61 11.08
CA ASP A 208 -12.53 -2.95 11.58
C ASP A 208 -12.28 -2.42 12.99
N GLN A 209 -12.58 -1.16 13.23
CA GLN A 209 -12.47 -0.47 14.53
C GLN A 209 -11.16 -0.73 15.29
N GLY A 210 -10.04 -0.86 14.56
CA GLY A 210 -8.71 -1.11 15.13
C GLY A 210 -8.33 -2.58 15.33
N TRP A 211 -9.20 -3.52 14.96
CA TRP A 211 -8.97 -4.97 15.03
C TRP A 211 -8.79 -5.57 13.64
N THR A 212 -8.09 -6.68 13.54
CA THR A 212 -8.14 -7.55 12.36
C THR A 212 -9.41 -8.38 12.41
N ALA A 213 -10.40 -8.03 11.58
CA ALA A 213 -11.69 -8.69 11.52
C ALA A 213 -11.66 -9.98 10.70
N ALA A 214 -10.83 -10.03 9.65
CA ALA A 214 -10.60 -11.23 8.83
C ALA A 214 -9.26 -11.15 8.11
N GLU A 215 -8.73 -12.33 7.76
CA GLU A 215 -7.52 -12.50 6.96
C GLU A 215 -7.63 -13.81 6.19
N GLY A 216 -7.25 -13.84 4.92
CA GLY A 216 -7.27 -15.03 4.08
C GLY A 216 -7.26 -14.73 2.58
N ALA A 217 -7.53 -15.75 1.78
CA ALA A 217 -7.77 -15.57 0.35
C ALA A 217 -8.90 -14.55 0.11
N PRO A 218 -8.86 -13.76 -0.98
CA PRO A 218 -9.78 -12.62 -1.15
C PRO A 218 -11.26 -12.95 -0.93
N THR A 219 -11.77 -14.02 -1.55
CA THR A 219 -13.19 -14.42 -1.43
C THR A 219 -13.56 -14.97 -0.04
N GLU A 220 -12.58 -15.50 0.71
CA GLU A 220 -12.76 -15.98 2.08
C GLU A 220 -12.77 -14.82 3.05
N ALA A 221 -11.75 -13.95 2.98
CA ALA A 221 -11.63 -12.78 3.85
C ALA A 221 -12.77 -11.78 3.62
N LEU A 222 -13.23 -11.62 2.36
CA LEU A 222 -14.34 -10.77 1.97
C LEU A 222 -15.63 -11.61 1.78
N SER A 223 -15.91 -12.53 2.69
CA SER A 223 -17.15 -13.33 2.66
C SER A 223 -18.40 -12.44 2.76
N PRO A 224 -19.55 -12.86 2.19
CA PRO A 224 -20.81 -12.11 2.29
C PRO A 224 -21.19 -11.74 3.73
N ARG A 225 -20.90 -12.65 4.69
CA ARG A 225 -21.14 -12.40 6.12
C ARG A 225 -20.28 -11.24 6.64
N LEU A 226 -18.99 -11.22 6.28
CA LEU A 226 -18.10 -10.14 6.70
C LEU A 226 -18.48 -8.83 6.02
N LEU A 227 -18.78 -8.83 4.72
CA LEU A 227 -19.19 -7.65 3.98
C LEU A 227 -20.46 -7.01 4.57
N LYS A 228 -21.40 -7.84 5.03
CA LYS A 228 -22.57 -7.35 5.75
C LYS A 228 -22.21 -6.73 7.10
N ALA A 229 -21.36 -7.40 7.89
CA ALA A 229 -21.05 -6.98 9.26
C ALA A 229 -20.17 -5.72 9.31
N VAL A 230 -19.16 -5.63 8.43
CA VAL A 230 -18.13 -4.59 8.49
C VAL A 230 -18.43 -3.43 7.54
N PHE A 231 -18.93 -3.73 6.34
CA PHE A 231 -19.15 -2.72 5.29
C PHE A 231 -20.61 -2.33 5.07
N ASN A 232 -21.56 -3.00 5.78
CA ASN A 232 -23.00 -2.83 5.60
C ASN A 232 -23.46 -3.09 4.14
N LEU A 233 -22.86 -4.09 3.51
CA LEU A 233 -23.14 -4.51 2.14
C LEU A 233 -23.82 -5.88 2.10
N ASP A 234 -24.86 -5.99 1.29
CA ASP A 234 -25.38 -7.27 0.80
C ASP A 234 -24.67 -7.57 -0.52
N ALA A 235 -23.90 -8.64 -0.57
CA ALA A 235 -22.98 -8.88 -1.66
C ALA A 235 -22.84 -10.34 -2.02
N VAL A 236 -22.58 -10.58 -3.30
CA VAL A 236 -22.27 -11.90 -3.87
C VAL A 236 -21.04 -11.81 -4.76
N TRP A 237 -20.27 -12.89 -4.79
CA TRP A 237 -19.18 -13.07 -5.74
C TRP A 237 -19.71 -13.67 -7.04
N LEU A 238 -19.32 -13.08 -8.15
CA LEU A 238 -19.62 -13.56 -9.51
C LEU A 238 -18.30 -13.99 -10.16
N GLU A 239 -18.30 -15.08 -10.89
CA GLU A 239 -17.17 -15.46 -11.75
C GLU A 239 -17.15 -14.58 -12.98
N ALA A 240 -16.01 -13.97 -13.29
CA ALA A 240 -15.75 -13.17 -14.47
C ALA A 240 -14.46 -13.65 -15.16
N LEU A 241 -14.23 -13.20 -16.42
CA LEU A 241 -13.08 -13.64 -17.23
C LEU A 241 -11.72 -13.40 -16.56
N ASP A 242 -11.60 -12.30 -15.80
CA ASP A 242 -10.34 -11.88 -15.18
C ASP A 242 -10.33 -12.09 -13.65
N GLY A 243 -11.15 -13.00 -13.12
CA GLY A 243 -11.23 -13.31 -11.69
C GLY A 243 -12.55 -12.91 -11.03
N PRO A 244 -12.68 -13.04 -9.71
CA PRO A 244 -13.93 -12.82 -9.00
C PRO A 244 -14.34 -11.34 -9.03
N LEU A 245 -15.60 -11.08 -9.35
CA LEU A 245 -16.24 -9.76 -9.34
C LEU A 245 -17.21 -9.68 -8.17
N LEU A 246 -17.08 -8.64 -7.34
CA LEU A 246 -18.00 -8.40 -6.24
C LEU A 246 -19.22 -7.58 -6.73
N ALA A 247 -20.39 -8.18 -6.74
CA ALA A 247 -21.66 -7.48 -6.92
C ALA A 247 -22.24 -7.17 -5.54
N ALA A 248 -22.40 -5.88 -5.23
CA ALA A 248 -22.84 -5.45 -3.91
C ALA A 248 -23.91 -4.38 -3.98
N ARG A 249 -24.82 -4.39 -2.99
CA ARG A 249 -25.78 -3.31 -2.74
C ARG A 249 -25.73 -2.90 -1.28
N ARG A 250 -26.03 -1.64 -1.02
CA ARG A 250 -26.12 -1.13 0.35
C ARG A 250 -27.33 -1.74 1.06
N LEU A 251 -27.15 -2.17 2.30
CA LEU A 251 -28.26 -2.52 3.16
C LEU A 251 -29.00 -1.27 3.63
N PRO A 252 -30.32 -1.32 3.80
CA PRO A 252 -31.09 -0.23 4.42
C PRO A 252 -30.50 0.09 5.80
N SER A 253 -30.38 1.37 6.11
CA SER A 253 -30.08 1.80 7.48
C SER A 253 -31.32 1.51 8.34
N ASN A 254 -31.16 0.72 9.40
CA ASN A 254 -32.21 0.57 10.41
C ASN A 254 -32.38 1.86 11.19
#